data_0f22a64b3cb890c2f4ee4fceb44d56d5
#
_entry.id   0f22a64b3cb890c2f4ee4fceb44d56d5
#
_cell.length_a   1.000
_cell.length_b   1.000
_cell.length_c   1.000
_cell.angle_alpha   90.00
_cell.angle_beta   90.00
_cell.angle_gamma   90.00
#
_symmetry.space_group_name_H-M   'P 1'
#
loop_
_entity.id
_entity.type
_entity.pdbx_description
1 polymer ?
#
loop_
_entity_poly.entity_id
_entity_poly.type
_entity_poly.pdbx_seq_one_letter_code
_entity_poly.pdbx_strand_id
1 'polypeptide(L)'
;IGFEDLPAAVVARTRLLVLDSAGIMVRARHESESTPSLISAAERLGFGGGDCTVIGDSRRYTPSAAALINGTLAHSLDFDDTHAEASLHSSAPIVPAAMAAAEMAGASGRDFIAAVVAGYEVQIRLSLALDPAAHYDRGFHPTATCGVFGAAVAAGRLLGLDAAGMESALGIALSQAAG
;
A
#
# COMPACT_ATOMS: atom_id res chain seq x y z
N ILE A 1 6.76 13.60 10.04
CA ILE A 1 7.22 14.19 8.75
C ILE A 1 6.01 14.79 8.06
N GLY A 2 5.97 16.11 7.84
CA GLY A 2 4.98 16.78 7.02
C GLY A 2 5.45 16.89 5.56
N PHE A 3 4.56 17.34 4.67
CA PHE A 3 4.92 17.52 3.25
C PHE A 3 6.04 18.56 3.07
N GLU A 4 6.06 19.60 3.91
CA GLU A 4 7.08 20.67 3.84
C GLU A 4 8.49 20.20 4.26
N ASP A 5 8.56 19.08 5.00
CA ASP A 5 9.83 18.49 5.40
C ASP A 5 10.48 17.64 4.29
N LEU A 6 9.72 17.37 3.21
CA LEU A 6 10.18 16.49 2.13
C LEU A 6 11.03 17.25 1.11
N PRO A 7 12.23 16.76 0.78
CA PRO A 7 13.00 17.28 -0.35
C PRO A 7 12.19 17.23 -1.65
N ALA A 8 12.36 18.24 -2.51
CA ALA A 8 11.66 18.29 -3.79
C ALA A 8 11.87 17.03 -4.67
N ALA A 9 13.07 16.45 -4.61
CA ALA A 9 13.39 15.21 -5.33
C ALA A 9 12.56 14.01 -4.81
N VAL A 10 12.32 13.92 -3.51
CA VAL A 10 11.48 12.87 -2.89
C VAL A 10 10.03 13.04 -3.33
N VAL A 11 9.51 14.27 -3.31
CA VAL A 11 8.15 14.56 -3.79
C VAL A 11 7.99 14.18 -5.27
N ALA A 12 8.95 14.55 -6.11
CA ALA A 12 8.93 14.23 -7.54
C ALA A 12 8.98 12.70 -7.77
N ARG A 13 9.86 12.00 -7.06
CA ARG A 13 9.96 10.54 -7.14
C ARG A 13 8.69 9.84 -6.68
N THR A 14 8.11 10.27 -5.55
CA THR A 14 6.87 9.68 -5.04
C THR A 14 5.71 9.84 -6.03
N ARG A 15 5.60 11.00 -6.69
CA ARG A 15 4.60 11.21 -7.75
C ARG A 15 4.76 10.22 -8.90
N LEU A 16 5.99 9.97 -9.34
CA LEU A 16 6.26 9.00 -10.40
C LEU A 16 5.92 7.58 -9.97
N LEU A 17 6.24 7.16 -8.74
CA LEU A 17 5.91 5.84 -8.21
C LEU A 17 4.40 5.63 -8.08
N VAL A 18 3.66 6.65 -7.65
CA VAL A 18 2.20 6.60 -7.59
C VAL A 18 1.59 6.50 -8.99
N LEU A 19 2.11 7.26 -9.96
CA LEU A 19 1.66 7.20 -11.35
C LEU A 19 1.93 5.83 -11.97
N ASP A 20 3.12 5.28 -11.75
CA ASP A 20 3.53 3.95 -12.20
C ASP A 20 2.60 2.88 -11.61
N SER A 21 2.42 2.89 -10.29
CA SER A 21 1.50 1.98 -9.59
C SER A 21 0.07 2.05 -10.15
N ALA A 22 -0.44 3.26 -10.41
CA ALA A 22 -1.76 3.43 -11.01
C ALA A 22 -1.83 2.85 -12.43
N GLY A 23 -0.79 3.05 -13.24
CA GLY A 23 -0.68 2.47 -14.59
C GLY A 23 -0.67 0.95 -14.56
N ILE A 24 0.07 0.34 -13.64
CA ILE A 24 0.12 -1.11 -13.44
C ILE A 24 -1.26 -1.64 -13.02
N MET A 25 -1.95 -0.98 -12.09
CA MET A 25 -3.30 -1.37 -11.66
C MET A 25 -4.29 -1.36 -12.83
N VAL A 26 -4.25 -0.31 -13.70
CA VAL A 26 -5.09 -0.26 -14.90
C VAL A 26 -4.80 -1.46 -15.80
N ARG A 27 -3.55 -1.76 -16.06
CA ARG A 27 -3.17 -2.89 -16.90
C ARG A 27 -3.60 -4.22 -16.29
N ALA A 28 -3.31 -4.44 -15.01
CA ALA A 28 -3.65 -5.66 -14.29
C ALA A 28 -5.18 -5.90 -14.24
N ARG A 29 -5.97 -4.82 -14.21
CA ARG A 29 -7.44 -4.92 -14.25
C ARG A 29 -7.93 -5.67 -15.49
N HIS A 30 -7.20 -5.59 -16.60
CA HIS A 30 -7.57 -6.19 -17.89
C HIS A 30 -6.77 -7.45 -18.24
N GLU A 31 -5.54 -7.58 -17.76
CA GLU A 31 -4.61 -8.62 -18.21
C GLU A 31 -4.28 -9.68 -17.14
N SER A 32 -4.47 -9.38 -15.85
CA SER A 32 -4.18 -10.36 -14.79
C SER A 32 -5.25 -11.44 -14.71
N GLU A 33 -4.82 -12.70 -14.76
CA GLU A 33 -5.69 -13.87 -14.67
C GLU A 33 -6.45 -13.97 -13.34
N SER A 34 -5.89 -13.44 -12.25
CA SER A 34 -6.49 -13.45 -10.92
C SER A 34 -7.61 -12.41 -10.75
N THR A 35 -7.62 -11.34 -11.56
CA THR A 35 -8.53 -10.22 -11.40
C THR A 35 -10.01 -10.59 -11.44
N PRO A 36 -10.51 -11.39 -12.40
CA PRO A 36 -11.93 -11.77 -12.43
C PRO A 36 -12.38 -12.50 -11.16
N SER A 37 -11.56 -13.40 -10.66
CA SER A 37 -11.84 -14.17 -9.43
C SER A 37 -11.86 -13.28 -8.20
N LEU A 38 -10.91 -12.35 -8.09
CA LEU A 38 -10.84 -11.39 -6.99
C LEU A 38 -12.08 -10.48 -6.95
N ILE A 39 -12.47 -9.92 -8.09
CA ILE A 39 -13.66 -9.06 -8.20
C ILE A 39 -14.92 -9.84 -7.85
N SER A 40 -15.07 -11.06 -8.39
CA SER A 40 -16.22 -11.92 -8.08
C SER A 40 -16.29 -12.27 -6.58
N ALA A 41 -15.15 -12.52 -5.94
CA ALA A 41 -15.09 -12.77 -4.50
C ALA A 41 -15.51 -11.52 -3.70
N ALA A 42 -15.01 -10.34 -4.07
CA ALA A 42 -15.37 -9.08 -3.44
C ALA A 42 -16.88 -8.79 -3.52
N GLU A 43 -17.49 -9.07 -4.67
CA GLU A 43 -18.95 -8.93 -4.85
C GLU A 43 -19.73 -9.88 -3.96
N ARG A 44 -19.34 -11.16 -3.93
CA ARG A 44 -20.02 -12.19 -3.10
C ARG A 44 -19.90 -11.92 -1.60
N LEU A 45 -18.81 -11.29 -1.18
CA LEU A 45 -18.57 -10.91 0.21
C LEU A 45 -19.26 -9.59 0.58
N GLY A 46 -19.97 -8.94 -0.36
CA GLY A 46 -20.69 -7.69 -0.10
C GLY A 46 -19.78 -6.47 0.09
N PHE A 47 -18.57 -6.49 -0.50
CA PHE A 47 -17.60 -5.41 -0.40
C PHE A 47 -17.84 -4.23 -1.34
N GLY A 48 -18.88 -4.29 -2.19
CA GLY A 48 -19.37 -3.19 -3.01
C GLY A 48 -20.14 -2.15 -2.21
N GLY A 49 -20.47 -1.02 -2.85
CA GLY A 49 -21.37 0.01 -2.29
C GLY A 49 -20.70 0.95 -1.28
N GLY A 50 -19.40 1.01 -1.22
CA GLY A 50 -18.65 2.02 -0.46
C GLY A 50 -18.30 3.25 -1.32
N ASP A 51 -17.42 4.11 -0.80
CA ASP A 51 -17.05 5.38 -1.44
C ASP A 51 -15.60 5.38 -1.99
N CYS A 52 -14.86 4.27 -1.85
CA CYS A 52 -13.47 4.17 -2.26
C CYS A 52 -13.31 3.65 -3.69
N THR A 53 -12.26 4.14 -4.36
CA THR A 53 -11.94 3.86 -5.76
C THR A 53 -11.12 2.58 -5.91
N VAL A 54 -11.53 1.71 -6.84
CA VAL A 54 -10.66 0.71 -7.43
C VAL A 54 -10.23 1.20 -8.82
N ILE A 55 -8.92 1.30 -9.05
CA ILE A 55 -8.37 1.78 -10.32
C ILE A 55 -8.80 0.86 -11.46
N GLY A 56 -9.34 1.45 -12.52
CA GLY A 56 -9.84 0.70 -13.68
C GLY A 56 -11.22 0.04 -13.49
N ASP A 57 -11.92 0.30 -12.39
CA ASP A 57 -13.31 -0.11 -12.17
C ASP A 57 -14.21 1.11 -11.97
N SER A 58 -15.40 1.10 -12.55
CA SER A 58 -16.37 2.19 -12.40
C SER A 58 -17.18 2.13 -11.10
N ARG A 59 -17.15 1.01 -10.41
CA ARG A 59 -17.85 0.79 -9.15
C ARG A 59 -17.06 1.35 -7.98
N ARG A 60 -17.76 1.57 -6.87
CA ARG A 60 -17.17 1.97 -5.61
C ARG A 60 -17.21 0.83 -4.61
N TYR A 61 -16.23 0.80 -3.72
CA TYR A 61 -16.00 -0.29 -2.78
C TYR A 61 -15.82 0.23 -1.35
N THR A 62 -15.98 -0.66 -0.39
CA THR A 62 -15.59 -0.36 0.99
C THR A 62 -14.08 -0.10 1.05
N PRO A 63 -13.58 0.69 2.01
CA PRO A 63 -12.16 1.07 2.06
C PRO A 63 -11.20 -0.13 2.07
N SER A 64 -11.50 -1.14 2.89
CA SER A 64 -10.69 -2.36 2.98
C SER A 64 -10.67 -3.15 1.68
N ALA A 65 -11.83 -3.24 1.00
CA ALA A 65 -11.91 -3.91 -0.28
C ALA A 65 -11.18 -3.15 -1.39
N ALA A 66 -11.30 -1.82 -1.43
CA ALA A 66 -10.57 -0.99 -2.38
C ALA A 66 -9.05 -1.14 -2.19
N ALA A 67 -8.55 -1.11 -0.94
CA ALA A 67 -7.14 -1.34 -0.64
C ALA A 67 -6.68 -2.73 -1.08
N LEU A 68 -7.46 -3.79 -0.76
CA LEU A 68 -7.15 -5.17 -1.14
C LEU A 68 -7.11 -5.35 -2.67
N ILE A 69 -8.14 -4.88 -3.37
CA ILE A 69 -8.24 -5.05 -4.82
C ILE A 69 -7.12 -4.28 -5.52
N ASN A 70 -6.93 -2.98 -5.18
CA ASN A 70 -5.85 -2.18 -5.75
C ASN A 70 -4.47 -2.76 -5.44
N GLY A 71 -4.24 -3.27 -4.22
CA GLY A 71 -2.98 -3.92 -3.84
C GLY A 71 -2.69 -5.16 -4.67
N THR A 72 -3.71 -6.00 -4.87
CA THR A 72 -3.59 -7.17 -5.74
C THR A 72 -3.32 -6.76 -7.18
N LEU A 73 -4.02 -5.75 -7.71
CA LEU A 73 -3.78 -5.23 -9.06
C LEU A 73 -2.36 -4.66 -9.20
N ALA A 74 -1.87 -3.93 -8.19
CA ALA A 74 -0.53 -3.34 -8.20
C ALA A 74 0.57 -4.38 -8.32
N HIS A 75 0.38 -5.57 -7.71
CA HIS A 75 1.44 -6.59 -7.62
C HIS A 75 1.26 -7.80 -8.55
N SER A 76 0.07 -8.02 -9.11
CA SER A 76 -0.26 -9.26 -9.84
C SER A 76 0.51 -9.48 -11.15
N LEU A 77 1.13 -8.46 -11.71
CA LEU A 77 1.94 -8.57 -12.94
C LEU A 77 3.44 -8.55 -12.68
N ASP A 78 3.87 -8.36 -11.42
CA ASP A 78 5.26 -8.29 -11.01
C ASP A 78 6.07 -7.21 -11.78
N PHE A 79 5.42 -6.05 -12.03
CA PHE A 79 6.00 -4.89 -12.71
C PHE A 79 6.26 -3.72 -11.76
N ASP A 80 5.81 -3.83 -10.52
CA ASP A 80 5.89 -2.77 -9.54
C ASP A 80 7.31 -2.51 -9.04
N ASP A 81 7.50 -1.32 -8.48
CA ASP A 81 8.79 -0.82 -8.02
C ASP A 81 9.46 -1.76 -7.03
N THR A 82 10.79 -1.84 -7.13
CA THR A 82 11.61 -2.68 -6.28
C THR A 82 12.67 -1.85 -5.58
N HIS A 83 12.84 -2.06 -4.28
CA HIS A 83 14.00 -1.61 -3.52
C HIS A 83 15.00 -2.76 -3.40
N ALA A 84 16.07 -2.71 -4.20
CA ALA A 84 16.99 -3.84 -4.36
C ALA A 84 17.64 -4.30 -3.06
N GLU A 85 18.15 -3.37 -2.24
CA GLU A 85 18.82 -3.70 -0.98
C GLU A 85 17.86 -4.28 0.07
N ALA A 86 16.61 -3.81 0.11
CA ALA A 86 15.59 -4.32 1.02
C ALA A 86 14.84 -5.54 0.44
N SER A 87 15.10 -5.92 -0.81
CA SER A 87 14.48 -7.04 -1.52
C SER A 87 12.95 -7.05 -1.42
N LEU A 88 12.31 -5.90 -1.65
CA LEU A 88 10.86 -5.75 -1.53
C LEU A 88 10.27 -4.78 -2.55
N HIS A 89 8.95 -4.85 -2.70
CA HIS A 89 8.12 -3.94 -3.48
C HIS A 89 7.37 -3.01 -2.53
N SER A 90 7.58 -1.68 -2.67
CA SER A 90 7.02 -0.72 -1.71
C SER A 90 5.64 -0.22 -2.08
N SER A 91 5.39 0.04 -3.38
CA SER A 91 4.13 0.65 -3.82
C SER A 91 2.92 -0.26 -3.61
N ALA A 92 3.06 -1.57 -3.85
CA ALA A 92 1.95 -2.51 -3.84
C ALA A 92 1.14 -2.53 -2.52
N PRO A 93 1.75 -2.60 -1.32
CA PRO A 93 1.00 -2.52 -0.07
C PRO A 93 0.65 -1.09 0.35
N ILE A 94 1.50 -0.10 0.05
CA ILE A 94 1.41 1.23 0.66
C ILE A 94 0.50 2.17 -0.13
N VAL A 95 0.65 2.25 -1.45
CA VAL A 95 -0.14 3.18 -2.28
C VAL A 95 -1.64 2.88 -2.18
N PRO A 96 -2.12 1.63 -2.31
CA PRO A 96 -3.54 1.31 -2.17
C PRO A 96 -4.12 1.58 -0.78
N ALA A 97 -3.37 1.27 0.27
CA ALA A 97 -3.78 1.57 1.65
C ALA A 97 -3.90 3.09 1.88
N ALA A 98 -2.91 3.85 1.40
CA ALA A 98 -2.93 5.31 1.47
C ALA A 98 -4.08 5.91 0.63
N MET A 99 -4.37 5.36 -0.56
CA MET A 99 -5.48 5.81 -1.39
C MET A 99 -6.82 5.65 -0.66
N ALA A 100 -7.11 4.47 -0.15
CA ALA A 100 -8.35 4.21 0.57
C ALA A 100 -8.48 5.11 1.82
N ALA A 101 -7.41 5.26 2.61
CA ALA A 101 -7.40 6.11 3.79
C ALA A 101 -7.55 7.60 3.44
N ALA A 102 -6.94 8.07 2.34
CA ALA A 102 -7.07 9.44 1.87
C ALA A 102 -8.51 9.75 1.42
N GLU A 103 -9.15 8.85 0.70
CA GLU A 103 -10.55 9.00 0.30
C GLU A 103 -11.48 9.03 1.52
N MET A 104 -11.26 8.16 2.52
CA MET A 104 -12.01 8.17 3.78
C MET A 104 -11.88 9.50 4.55
N ALA A 105 -10.66 10.04 4.60
CA ALA A 105 -10.36 11.25 5.37
C ALA A 105 -10.61 12.55 4.60
N GLY A 106 -10.88 12.50 3.29
CA GLY A 106 -10.90 13.69 2.43
C GLY A 106 -9.53 14.39 2.41
N ALA A 107 -8.43 13.64 2.48
CA ALA A 107 -7.09 14.17 2.62
C ALA A 107 -6.60 14.87 1.35
N SER A 108 -5.71 15.86 1.53
CA SER A 108 -5.09 16.52 0.38
C SER A 108 -4.04 15.64 -0.30
N GLY A 109 -3.72 15.94 -1.58
CA GLY A 109 -2.63 15.26 -2.28
C GLY A 109 -1.26 15.45 -1.63
N ARG A 110 -1.07 16.52 -0.85
CA ARG A 110 0.16 16.77 -0.07
C ARG A 110 0.24 15.82 1.11
N ASP A 111 -0.86 15.63 1.84
CA ASP A 111 -0.93 14.69 2.96
C ASP A 111 -0.76 13.25 2.47
N PHE A 112 -1.36 12.92 1.33
CA PHE A 112 -1.20 11.62 0.67
C PHE A 112 0.26 11.32 0.34
N ILE A 113 0.99 12.25 -0.30
CA ILE A 113 2.42 12.07 -0.62
C ILE A 113 3.24 11.89 0.67
N ALA A 114 3.02 12.70 1.69
CA ALA A 114 3.74 12.58 2.96
C ALA A 114 3.47 11.25 3.66
N ALA A 115 2.24 10.74 3.57
CA ALA A 115 1.86 9.45 4.14
C ALA A 115 2.51 8.27 3.39
N VAL A 116 2.53 8.31 2.05
CA VAL A 116 3.21 7.30 1.22
C VAL A 116 4.70 7.25 1.55
N VAL A 117 5.37 8.41 1.63
CA VAL A 117 6.80 8.48 2.01
C VAL A 117 7.03 7.89 3.40
N ALA A 118 6.19 8.22 4.38
CA ALA A 118 6.32 7.66 5.73
C ALA A 118 6.15 6.14 5.74
N GLY A 119 5.21 5.60 4.97
CA GLY A 119 5.02 4.16 4.81
C GLY A 119 6.25 3.48 4.19
N TYR A 120 6.82 4.05 3.12
CA TYR A 120 8.04 3.55 2.49
C TYR A 120 9.23 3.53 3.44
N GLU A 121 9.45 4.60 4.18
CA GLU A 121 10.53 4.68 5.17
C GLU A 121 10.45 3.56 6.20
N VAL A 122 9.24 3.28 6.72
CA VAL A 122 9.06 2.22 7.71
C VAL A 122 9.26 0.85 7.10
N GLN A 123 8.63 0.55 5.96
CA GLN A 123 8.74 -0.75 5.31
C GLN A 123 10.18 -1.08 4.92
N ILE A 124 10.86 -0.15 4.24
CA ILE A 124 12.22 -0.36 3.74
C ILE A 124 13.21 -0.55 4.90
N ARG A 125 13.16 0.34 5.91
CA ARG A 125 14.04 0.26 7.08
C ARG A 125 13.80 -1.00 7.89
N LEU A 126 12.56 -1.44 8.03
CA LEU A 126 12.24 -2.69 8.72
C LEU A 126 12.84 -3.89 7.99
N SER A 127 12.68 -3.96 6.66
CA SER A 127 13.27 -5.04 5.87
C SER A 127 14.80 -5.07 5.96
N LEU A 128 15.45 -3.91 5.84
CA LEU A 128 16.91 -3.82 5.99
C LEU A 128 17.39 -4.29 7.37
N ALA A 129 16.60 -4.03 8.43
CA ALA A 129 16.91 -4.46 9.78
C ALA A 129 16.74 -5.98 10.00
N LEU A 130 15.92 -6.64 9.19
CA LEU A 130 15.63 -8.08 9.29
C LEU A 130 16.60 -8.96 8.48
N ASP A 131 17.59 -8.41 7.80
CA ASP A 131 18.43 -9.13 6.84
C ASP A 131 17.59 -9.81 5.74
N PRO A 132 17.31 -9.11 4.61
CA PRO A 132 16.41 -9.62 3.58
C PRO A 132 16.80 -10.98 3.01
N ALA A 133 18.10 -11.29 2.89
CA ALA A 133 18.58 -12.56 2.38
C ALA A 133 18.21 -13.70 3.34
N ALA A 134 18.54 -13.56 4.63
CA ALA A 134 18.19 -14.53 5.65
C ALA A 134 16.66 -14.69 5.80
N HIS A 135 15.89 -13.63 5.50
CA HIS A 135 14.44 -13.64 5.53
C HIS A 135 13.87 -14.53 4.40
N TYR A 136 14.37 -14.36 3.18
CA TYR A 136 14.03 -15.20 2.03
C TYR A 136 14.45 -16.67 2.23
N ASP A 137 15.63 -16.91 2.78
CA ASP A 137 16.11 -18.28 3.06
C ASP A 137 15.18 -19.04 4.03
N ARG A 138 14.46 -18.31 4.87
CA ARG A 138 13.43 -18.88 5.77
C ARG A 138 12.05 -19.03 5.12
N GLY A 139 11.90 -18.64 3.86
CA GLY A 139 10.66 -18.74 3.11
C GLY A 139 9.70 -17.57 3.27
N PHE A 140 10.13 -16.44 3.84
CA PHE A 140 9.30 -15.25 3.98
C PHE A 140 9.59 -14.21 2.89
N HIS A 141 8.55 -13.53 2.43
CA HIS A 141 8.66 -12.46 1.45
C HIS A 141 8.62 -11.08 2.14
N PRO A 142 9.72 -10.29 2.11
CA PRO A 142 9.79 -9.00 2.79
C PRO A 142 8.68 -8.02 2.41
N THR A 143 8.21 -8.04 1.17
CA THR A 143 7.07 -7.20 0.75
C THR A 143 5.83 -7.44 1.61
N ALA A 144 5.51 -8.69 1.90
CA ALA A 144 4.35 -9.05 2.70
C ALA A 144 4.59 -8.83 4.19
N THR A 145 5.72 -9.32 4.73
CA THR A 145 6.02 -9.21 6.17
C THR A 145 6.25 -7.77 6.63
N CYS A 146 6.89 -6.93 5.82
CA CYS A 146 7.17 -5.54 6.16
C CYS A 146 6.12 -4.57 5.62
N GLY A 147 5.41 -4.93 4.54
CA GLY A 147 4.43 -4.07 3.88
C GLY A 147 3.24 -3.73 4.74
N VAL A 148 2.80 -4.64 5.59
CA VAL A 148 1.69 -4.39 6.53
C VAL A 148 2.00 -3.22 7.48
N PHE A 149 3.25 -3.07 7.91
CA PHE A 149 3.67 -1.93 8.76
C PHE A 149 3.69 -0.63 7.98
N GLY A 150 4.23 -0.65 6.75
CA GLY A 150 4.21 0.52 5.87
C GLY A 150 2.79 0.99 5.54
N ALA A 151 1.90 0.05 5.24
CA ALA A 151 0.49 0.32 4.99
C ALA A 151 -0.21 0.90 6.24
N ALA A 152 0.04 0.32 7.43
CA ALA A 152 -0.52 0.81 8.70
C ALA A 152 -0.07 2.25 9.01
N VAL A 153 1.22 2.56 8.78
CA VAL A 153 1.76 3.92 8.98
C VAL A 153 1.13 4.91 8.00
N ALA A 154 1.06 4.57 6.72
CA ALA A 154 0.49 5.47 5.71
C ALA A 154 -1.00 5.74 5.99
N ALA A 155 -1.78 4.70 6.24
CA ALA A 155 -3.20 4.82 6.56
C ALA A 155 -3.44 5.55 7.88
N GLY A 156 -2.72 5.19 8.94
CA GLY A 156 -2.85 5.78 10.26
C GLY A 156 -2.57 7.29 10.27
N ARG A 157 -1.57 7.73 9.50
CA ARG A 157 -1.30 9.17 9.32
C ARG A 157 -2.46 9.91 8.67
N LEU A 158 -3.02 9.36 7.61
CA LEU A 158 -4.14 9.96 6.88
C LEU A 158 -5.43 9.98 7.72
N LEU A 159 -5.61 8.98 8.56
CA LEU A 159 -6.74 8.89 9.50
C LEU A 159 -6.51 9.70 10.80
N GLY A 160 -5.37 10.38 10.93
CA GLY A 160 -5.09 11.27 12.06
C GLY A 160 -4.80 10.56 13.37
N LEU A 161 -4.24 9.34 13.34
CA LEU A 161 -3.84 8.64 14.56
C LEU A 161 -2.74 9.42 15.30
N ASP A 162 -2.90 9.56 16.60
CA ASP A 162 -1.85 10.05 17.50
C ASP A 162 -0.77 8.96 17.75
N ALA A 163 0.21 9.27 18.57
CA ALA A 163 1.31 8.34 18.86
C ALA A 163 0.83 7.01 19.48
N ALA A 164 -0.13 7.06 20.40
CA ALA A 164 -0.68 5.86 21.05
C ALA A 164 -1.52 5.02 20.07
N GLY A 165 -2.31 5.69 19.23
CA GLY A 165 -3.06 5.04 18.15
C GLY A 165 -2.14 4.38 17.12
N MET A 166 -1.04 5.04 16.75
CA MET A 166 -0.05 4.49 15.83
C MET A 166 0.69 3.28 16.42
N GLU A 167 1.08 3.34 17.70
CA GLU A 167 1.69 2.21 18.42
C GLU A 167 0.74 1.00 18.42
N SER A 168 -0.54 1.24 18.71
CA SER A 168 -1.56 0.18 18.69
C SER A 168 -1.75 -0.39 17.28
N ALA A 169 -1.78 0.46 16.25
CA ALA A 169 -1.91 0.03 14.86
C ALA A 169 -0.71 -0.83 14.42
N LEU A 170 0.51 -0.46 14.80
CA LEU A 170 1.71 -1.26 14.54
C LEU A 170 1.71 -2.58 15.31
N GLY A 171 1.22 -2.60 16.55
CA GLY A 171 1.02 -3.83 17.32
C GLY A 171 0.03 -4.80 16.67
N ILE A 172 -1.06 -4.28 16.11
CA ILE A 172 -2.02 -5.08 15.32
C ILE A 172 -1.37 -5.55 14.02
N ALA A 173 -0.63 -4.68 13.31
CA ALA A 173 0.07 -5.03 12.09
C ALA A 173 1.07 -6.18 12.31
N LEU A 174 1.75 -6.22 13.46
CA LEU A 174 2.66 -7.31 13.81
C LEU A 174 1.96 -8.66 13.83
N SER A 175 0.72 -8.73 14.30
CA SER A 175 -0.06 -9.98 14.32
C SER A 175 -0.51 -10.44 12.93
N GLN A 176 -0.43 -9.56 11.92
CA GLN A 176 -0.82 -9.82 10.53
C GLN A 176 0.41 -10.03 9.63
N ALA A 177 1.63 -9.85 10.12
CA ALA A 177 2.87 -10.00 9.37
C ALA A 177 3.17 -11.47 9.10
N ALA A 178 2.55 -12.01 8.06
CA ALA A 178 2.58 -13.45 7.75
C ALA A 178 3.50 -13.83 6.58
N GLY A 179 3.81 -12.96 5.66
CA GLY A 179 4.75 -13.01 4.51
C GLY A 179 5.13 -14.33 3.89
#